data_a7f99f8ed5fe2cc3df1938c2449c61ff
#
_entry.id   a7f99f8ed5fe2cc3df1938c2449c61ff
#
_cell.length_a   1.000
_cell.length_b   1.000
_cell.length_c   1.000
_cell.angle_alpha   90.00
_cell.angle_beta   90.00
_cell.angle_gamma   90.00
#
_symmetry.space_group_name_H-M   'P 1'
#
loop_
_entity.id
_entity.type
_entity.pdbx_description
1 polymer ?
#
loop_
_entity_poly.entity_id
_entity_poly.type
_entity_poly.pdbx_seq_one_letter_code
_entity_poly.pdbx_strand_id
1 'polypeptide(L)'
;MRLTQGLFRFPLAGLLCLSTAAFAESQLSVRVTPANAALKANIEAYVGSLGERDEAALQRFRRNAEAQAEKAAQALGYFQAQIDSEVKDGKPPKLTLKVVPGEPVRLRQVNIQVLGEAASLESFRLPSGKQLKPGAKLNQGVYEDAKRLIQNQASRYGFFQGRFSTQRLSIDPRAGIADIDLVYDSGQRYTFGKVSFDGDSIIEEELLRRMVPFKAGQPYDSELIAELNQNLQSSGYFEGVRVDAAPTQAQADGARQAIPVAVRLEARKPRTMGVGLGFSTDVGARARFNWTRQLGECRRT
;
A
#
# COMPACT_ATOMS: atom_id res chain seq x y z
N MET A 1 -75.90 36.33 6.05
CA MET A 1 -74.61 36.85 6.54
C MET A 1 -73.49 35.86 6.17
N ARG A 2 -72.78 36.15 5.10
CA ARG A 2 -71.74 35.23 4.53
C ARG A 2 -70.38 35.73 5.01
N LEU A 3 -69.61 34.88 5.69
CA LEU A 3 -68.22 35.12 6.04
C LEU A 3 -67.34 34.38 5.02
N THR A 4 -66.58 35.15 4.28
CA THR A 4 -65.62 34.67 3.30
C THR A 4 -64.28 34.39 4.00
N GLN A 5 -63.79 33.17 3.84
CA GLN A 5 -62.46 32.73 4.27
C GLN A 5 -61.42 33.13 3.18
N GLY A 6 -60.46 33.95 3.53
CA GLY A 6 -59.33 34.30 2.70
C GLY A 6 -58.21 33.28 2.86
N LEU A 7 -57.88 32.54 1.82
CA LEU A 7 -56.71 31.66 1.73
C LEU A 7 -55.45 32.47 1.39
N PHE A 8 -54.55 32.62 2.33
CA PHE A 8 -53.19 33.14 2.07
C PHE A 8 -52.31 31.98 1.55
N ARG A 9 -51.97 32.02 0.27
CA ARG A 9 -50.98 31.16 -0.37
C ARG A 9 -49.63 31.88 -0.31
N PHE A 10 -48.67 31.35 0.48
CA PHE A 10 -47.27 31.70 0.38
C PHE A 10 -46.60 30.83 -0.70
N PRO A 11 -45.91 31.41 -1.67
CA PRO A 11 -45.05 30.63 -2.55
C PRO A 11 -43.71 30.39 -1.87
N LEU A 12 -43.43 29.13 -1.57
CA LEU A 12 -42.12 28.66 -1.12
C LEU A 12 -41.19 28.63 -2.34
N ALA A 13 -40.45 29.71 -2.56
CA ALA A 13 -39.37 29.76 -3.56
C ALA A 13 -38.15 28.98 -3.00
N GLY A 14 -38.07 27.70 -3.39
CA GLY A 14 -36.90 26.89 -3.13
C GLY A 14 -35.73 27.36 -3.99
N LEU A 15 -34.76 28.02 -3.36
CA LEU A 15 -33.48 28.38 -3.97
C LEU A 15 -32.64 27.15 -4.10
N LEU A 16 -32.69 26.48 -5.28
CA LEU A 16 -31.76 25.40 -5.64
C LEU A 16 -30.40 26.05 -5.91
N CYS A 17 -29.50 26.04 -4.91
CA CYS A 17 -28.07 26.31 -5.12
C CYS A 17 -27.48 25.13 -5.87
N LEU A 18 -27.46 25.17 -7.19
CA LEU A 18 -26.60 24.37 -8.03
C LEU A 18 -25.18 24.84 -7.78
N SER A 19 -24.50 24.20 -6.85
CA SER A 19 -23.03 24.26 -6.74
C SER A 19 -22.44 23.62 -7.99
N THR A 20 -22.18 24.42 -9.02
CA THR A 20 -21.29 24.05 -10.12
C THR A 20 -19.93 23.84 -9.51
N ALA A 21 -19.53 22.57 -9.33
CA ALA A 21 -18.14 22.24 -9.09
C ALA A 21 -17.37 22.74 -10.31
N ALA A 22 -16.74 23.90 -10.18
CA ALA A 22 -15.78 24.39 -11.14
C ALA A 22 -14.61 23.39 -11.12
N PHE A 23 -14.55 22.50 -12.12
CA PHE A 23 -13.35 21.71 -12.37
C PHE A 23 -12.24 22.71 -12.67
N ALA A 24 -11.33 22.90 -11.72
CA ALA A 24 -10.15 23.71 -11.94
C ALA A 24 -9.42 23.12 -13.18
N GLU A 25 -9.37 23.90 -14.25
CA GLU A 25 -8.71 23.45 -15.48
C GLU A 25 -7.22 23.24 -15.19
N SER A 26 -6.74 22.01 -15.44
CA SER A 26 -5.33 21.67 -15.18
C SER A 26 -4.42 22.57 -16.03
N GLN A 27 -3.44 23.23 -15.40
CA GLN A 27 -2.45 24.03 -16.09
C GLN A 27 -1.47 23.18 -16.93
N LEU A 28 -1.46 21.86 -16.73
CA LEU A 28 -0.64 20.92 -17.51
C LEU A 28 -1.47 20.27 -18.62
N SER A 29 -0.94 20.30 -19.83
CA SER A 29 -1.47 19.56 -20.99
C SER A 29 -0.38 18.70 -21.61
N VAL A 30 -0.57 17.37 -21.62
CA VAL A 30 0.38 16.44 -22.26
C VAL A 30 -0.23 15.88 -23.55
N ARG A 31 0.47 16.03 -24.66
CA ARG A 31 0.10 15.51 -25.98
C ARG A 31 1.15 14.54 -26.47
N VAL A 32 0.78 13.29 -26.65
CA VAL A 32 1.65 12.24 -27.14
C VAL A 32 1.24 11.88 -28.57
N THR A 33 2.19 11.87 -29.50
CA THR A 33 1.95 11.54 -30.91
C THR A 33 2.97 10.50 -31.38
N PRO A 34 2.56 9.30 -31.81
CA PRO A 34 1.19 8.78 -31.84
C PRO A 34 0.59 8.59 -30.44
N ALA A 35 -0.74 8.57 -30.34
CA ALA A 35 -1.45 8.53 -29.07
C ALA A 35 -1.04 7.31 -28.21
N ASN A 36 -0.62 7.56 -26.97
CA ASN A 36 -0.24 6.54 -25.99
C ASN A 36 -0.71 6.97 -24.60
N ALA A 37 -1.85 6.42 -24.18
CA ALA A 37 -2.49 6.80 -22.92
C ALA A 37 -1.62 6.48 -21.68
N ALA A 38 -0.91 5.34 -21.70
CA ALA A 38 -0.05 4.94 -20.59
C ALA A 38 1.14 5.91 -20.44
N LEU A 39 1.77 6.30 -21.55
CA LEU A 39 2.87 7.26 -21.53
C LEU A 39 2.39 8.65 -21.09
N LYS A 40 1.24 9.09 -21.58
CA LYS A 40 0.64 10.35 -21.15
C LYS A 40 0.42 10.38 -19.65
N ALA A 41 -0.26 9.38 -19.11
CA ALA A 41 -0.55 9.28 -17.67
C ALA A 41 0.74 9.23 -16.83
N ASN A 42 1.77 8.52 -17.30
CA ASN A 42 3.05 8.45 -16.61
C ASN A 42 3.77 9.82 -16.59
N ILE A 43 3.75 10.55 -17.71
CA ILE A 43 4.31 11.91 -17.78
C ILE A 43 3.56 12.86 -16.84
N GLU A 44 2.23 12.81 -16.83
CA GLU A 44 1.39 13.62 -15.94
C GLU A 44 1.71 13.33 -14.47
N ALA A 45 1.92 12.05 -14.12
CA ALA A 45 2.30 11.64 -12.77
C ALA A 45 3.70 12.14 -12.35
N TYR A 46 4.69 12.09 -13.26
CA TYR A 46 6.06 12.54 -12.98
C TYR A 46 6.17 14.06 -12.87
N VAL A 47 5.49 14.80 -13.75
CA VAL A 47 5.46 16.26 -13.69
C VAL A 47 4.67 16.75 -12.49
N GLY A 48 3.62 16.04 -12.12
CA GLY A 48 2.76 16.34 -10.98
C GLY A 48 1.83 17.52 -11.21
N SER A 49 1.17 17.94 -10.14
CA SER A 49 0.30 19.13 -10.17
C SER A 49 1.13 20.41 -10.23
N LEU A 50 0.76 21.31 -11.13
CA LEU A 50 1.46 22.61 -11.26
C LEU A 50 0.96 23.64 -10.22
N GLY A 51 -0.16 23.37 -9.55
CA GLY A 51 -0.80 24.35 -8.64
C GLY A 51 -1.21 25.63 -9.37
N GLU A 52 -1.37 26.71 -8.61
CA GLU A 52 -1.64 28.03 -9.18
C GLU A 52 -0.31 28.74 -9.46
N ARG A 53 0.20 28.63 -10.68
CA ARG A 53 1.43 29.28 -11.13
C ARG A 53 1.11 30.36 -12.14
N ASP A 54 1.79 31.49 -12.00
CA ASP A 54 1.78 32.52 -13.04
C ASP A 54 2.62 32.09 -14.27
N GLU A 55 2.53 32.83 -15.36
CA GLU A 55 3.24 32.53 -16.58
C GLU A 55 4.76 32.51 -16.37
N ALA A 56 5.30 33.48 -15.62
CA ALA A 56 6.74 33.55 -15.36
C ALA A 56 7.23 32.33 -14.54
N ALA A 57 6.44 31.83 -13.61
CA ALA A 57 6.73 30.63 -12.86
C ALA A 57 6.65 29.38 -13.74
N LEU A 58 5.70 29.30 -14.68
CA LEU A 58 5.63 28.20 -15.65
C LEU A 58 6.81 28.23 -16.62
N GLN A 59 7.25 29.41 -17.06
CA GLN A 59 8.44 29.53 -17.91
C GLN A 59 9.71 29.04 -17.19
N ARG A 60 9.88 29.38 -15.90
CA ARG A 60 10.99 28.86 -15.10
C ARG A 60 10.91 27.34 -14.89
N PHE A 61 9.70 26.82 -14.72
CA PHE A 61 9.46 25.40 -14.48
C PHE A 61 9.58 24.54 -15.74
N ARG A 62 9.50 25.11 -16.92
CA ARG A 62 9.48 24.44 -18.22
C ARG A 62 10.57 23.38 -18.36
N ARG A 63 11.84 23.75 -18.12
CA ARG A 63 12.97 22.82 -18.20
C ARG A 63 12.87 21.65 -17.22
N ASN A 64 12.32 21.89 -16.04
CA ASN A 64 12.08 20.84 -15.06
C ASN A 64 11.00 19.88 -15.56
N ALA A 65 9.90 20.40 -16.11
CA ALA A 65 8.83 19.58 -16.68
C ALA A 65 9.32 18.71 -17.85
N GLU A 66 10.16 19.25 -18.75
CA GLU A 66 10.81 18.49 -19.83
C GLU A 66 11.64 17.34 -19.25
N ALA A 67 12.51 17.62 -18.27
CA ALA A 67 13.34 16.60 -17.63
C ALA A 67 12.53 15.52 -16.88
N GLN A 68 11.42 15.89 -16.25
CA GLN A 68 10.52 14.93 -15.64
C GLN A 68 9.78 14.08 -16.69
N ALA A 69 9.35 14.69 -17.78
CA ALA A 69 8.71 13.98 -18.90
C ALA A 69 9.68 13.01 -19.58
N GLU A 70 10.96 13.37 -19.72
CA GLU A 70 11.99 12.48 -20.23
C GLU A 70 12.18 11.25 -19.32
N LYS A 71 12.33 11.47 -18.01
CA LYS A 71 12.42 10.37 -17.03
C LYS A 71 11.18 9.46 -17.07
N ALA A 72 10.00 10.06 -17.20
CA ALA A 72 8.75 9.30 -17.33
C ALA A 72 8.71 8.46 -18.62
N ALA A 73 9.22 8.99 -19.73
CA ALA A 73 9.31 8.26 -20.98
C ALA A 73 10.33 7.11 -20.88
N GLN A 74 11.50 7.36 -20.32
CA GLN A 74 12.56 6.36 -20.09
C GLN A 74 12.07 5.22 -19.17
N ALA A 75 11.28 5.54 -18.13
CA ALA A 75 10.69 4.54 -17.22
C ALA A 75 9.80 3.53 -17.97
N LEU A 76 9.18 3.94 -19.08
CA LEU A 76 8.38 3.06 -19.95
C LEU A 76 9.14 2.56 -21.19
N GLY A 77 10.48 2.70 -21.19
CA GLY A 77 11.34 2.19 -22.25
C GLY A 77 11.54 3.12 -23.45
N TYR A 78 11.03 4.36 -23.42
CA TYR A 78 11.18 5.32 -24.50
C TYR A 78 12.39 6.23 -24.27
N PHE A 79 13.58 5.77 -24.62
CA PHE A 79 14.85 6.50 -24.41
C PHE A 79 15.17 7.50 -25.51
N GLN A 80 14.47 7.45 -26.63
CA GLN A 80 14.65 8.35 -27.76
C GLN A 80 13.44 9.30 -27.92
N ALA A 81 12.69 9.51 -26.85
CA ALA A 81 11.55 10.41 -26.87
C ALA A 81 12.00 11.86 -27.11
N GLN A 82 11.35 12.53 -28.05
CA GLN A 82 11.49 13.97 -28.29
C GLN A 82 10.40 14.71 -27.53
N ILE A 83 10.80 15.68 -26.71
CA ILE A 83 9.89 16.41 -25.84
C ILE A 83 10.09 17.89 -26.07
N ASP A 84 9.04 18.53 -26.55
CA ASP A 84 8.95 19.98 -26.71
C ASP A 84 7.94 20.56 -25.72
N SER A 85 8.22 21.73 -25.18
CA SER A 85 7.33 22.41 -24.25
C SER A 85 6.96 23.80 -24.73
N GLU A 86 5.72 24.18 -24.47
CA GLU A 86 5.16 25.51 -24.81
C GLU A 86 4.33 26.01 -23.63
N VAL A 87 4.61 27.23 -23.20
CA VAL A 87 3.75 27.94 -22.24
C VAL A 87 2.85 28.86 -23.05
N LYS A 88 1.53 28.71 -22.87
CA LYS A 88 0.51 29.56 -23.47
C LYS A 88 -0.10 30.47 -22.44
N ASP A 89 -0.21 31.72 -22.82
CA ASP A 89 -0.93 32.74 -22.03
C ASP A 89 -2.39 32.34 -21.91
N GLY A 90 -2.96 32.68 -20.79
CA GLY A 90 -4.36 32.41 -20.48
C GLY A 90 -4.68 32.69 -19.01
N LYS A 91 -5.92 32.47 -18.64
CA LYS A 91 -6.37 32.59 -17.22
C LYS A 91 -7.12 31.30 -16.85
N PRO A 92 -6.39 30.28 -16.31
CA PRO A 92 -4.97 30.23 -15.95
C PRO A 92 -4.05 30.00 -17.17
N PRO A 93 -2.76 30.39 -17.08
CA PRO A 93 -1.76 30.05 -18.11
C PRO A 93 -1.52 28.54 -18.16
N LYS A 94 -1.12 28.00 -19.33
CA LYS A 94 -1.06 26.57 -19.57
C LYS A 94 0.30 26.12 -20.10
N LEU A 95 0.91 25.12 -19.43
CA LEU A 95 2.10 24.42 -19.93
C LEU A 95 1.66 23.23 -20.79
N THR A 96 2.07 23.20 -22.05
CA THR A 96 1.82 22.08 -22.95
C THR A 96 3.12 21.35 -23.23
N LEU A 97 3.15 20.04 -22.96
CA LEU A 97 4.23 19.13 -23.35
C LEU A 97 3.81 18.35 -24.60
N LYS A 98 4.58 18.47 -25.67
CA LYS A 98 4.41 17.72 -26.92
C LYS A 98 5.45 16.60 -26.94
N VAL A 99 5.02 15.35 -27.02
CA VAL A 99 5.90 14.18 -26.88
C VAL A 99 5.78 13.28 -28.08
N VAL A 100 6.90 13.00 -28.72
CA VAL A 100 7.05 11.98 -29.75
C VAL A 100 7.91 10.86 -29.13
N PRO A 101 7.32 9.70 -28.79
CA PRO A 101 8.00 8.69 -27.97
C PRO A 101 9.16 7.97 -28.66
N GLY A 102 9.15 7.85 -29.98
CA GLY A 102 10.07 6.99 -30.72
C GLY A 102 9.80 5.51 -30.49
N GLU A 103 10.77 4.67 -30.88
CA GLU A 103 10.68 3.22 -30.68
C GLU A 103 11.04 2.84 -29.25
N PRO A 104 10.25 1.95 -28.59
CA PRO A 104 10.53 1.51 -27.24
C PRO A 104 11.67 0.48 -27.23
N VAL A 105 12.53 0.56 -26.23
CA VAL A 105 13.51 -0.47 -25.89
C VAL A 105 12.78 -1.76 -25.51
N ARG A 106 13.29 -2.91 -25.99
CA ARG A 106 12.72 -4.23 -25.72
C ARG A 106 13.68 -5.10 -24.94
N LEU A 107 13.12 -5.99 -24.11
CA LEU A 107 13.90 -6.97 -23.36
C LEU A 107 14.48 -7.99 -24.34
N ARG A 108 15.80 -8.15 -24.33
CA ARG A 108 16.52 -9.18 -25.08
C ARG A 108 16.66 -10.45 -24.24
N GLN A 109 17.08 -10.29 -22.97
CA GLN A 109 17.28 -11.37 -22.03
C GLN A 109 16.67 -11.01 -20.67
N VAL A 110 16.05 -12.02 -20.03
CA VAL A 110 15.53 -11.90 -18.67
C VAL A 110 16.00 -13.11 -17.88
N ASN A 111 16.89 -12.87 -16.92
CA ASN A 111 17.37 -13.85 -15.97
C ASN A 111 16.88 -13.45 -14.58
N ILE A 112 16.01 -14.27 -13.97
CA ILE A 112 15.54 -14.08 -12.60
C ILE A 112 15.69 -15.39 -11.87
N GLN A 113 16.56 -15.41 -10.86
CA GLN A 113 16.92 -16.60 -10.11
C GLN A 113 16.86 -16.35 -8.60
N VAL A 114 16.54 -17.40 -7.86
CA VAL A 114 16.65 -17.44 -6.40
C VAL A 114 17.57 -18.60 -6.02
N LEU A 115 18.54 -18.30 -5.16
CA LEU A 115 19.49 -19.23 -4.57
C LEU A 115 19.21 -19.41 -3.08
N GLY A 116 19.86 -20.38 -2.45
CA GLY A 116 19.68 -20.68 -1.04
C GLY A 116 18.43 -21.53 -0.76
N GLU A 117 17.97 -21.53 0.48
CA GLU A 117 16.85 -22.38 0.90
C GLU A 117 15.52 -22.00 0.25
N ALA A 118 15.33 -20.73 -0.15
CA ALA A 118 14.10 -20.31 -0.84
C ALA A 118 13.92 -20.96 -2.21
N ALA A 119 15.02 -21.39 -2.86
CA ALA A 119 14.95 -22.05 -4.16
C ALA A 119 14.21 -23.41 -4.11
N SER A 120 14.20 -24.08 -2.96
CA SER A 120 13.50 -25.35 -2.74
C SER A 120 12.09 -25.19 -2.17
N LEU A 121 11.66 -23.95 -1.89
CA LEU A 121 10.35 -23.65 -1.28
C LEU A 121 9.30 -23.47 -2.38
N GLU A 122 8.40 -24.44 -2.57
CA GLU A 122 7.37 -24.39 -3.61
C GLU A 122 6.45 -23.16 -3.55
N SER A 123 6.22 -22.62 -2.33
CA SER A 123 5.42 -21.40 -2.13
C SER A 123 6.17 -20.12 -2.49
N PHE A 124 7.50 -20.16 -2.66
CA PHE A 124 8.29 -19.01 -3.08
C PHE A 124 8.24 -18.90 -4.61
N ARG A 125 7.45 -17.95 -5.10
CA ARG A 125 7.19 -17.80 -6.52
C ARG A 125 8.06 -16.73 -7.15
N LEU A 126 8.76 -17.08 -8.23
CA LEU A 126 9.50 -16.10 -9.01
C LEU A 126 8.55 -15.16 -9.77
N PRO A 127 8.94 -13.88 -9.92
CA PRO A 127 8.24 -12.96 -10.79
C PRO A 127 8.16 -13.52 -12.20
N SER A 128 6.97 -13.53 -12.77
CA SER A 128 6.73 -14.05 -14.11
C SER A 128 5.62 -13.26 -14.79
N GLY A 129 5.53 -13.36 -16.10
CA GLY A 129 4.46 -12.69 -16.85
C GLY A 129 4.90 -12.27 -18.24
N LYS A 130 3.94 -11.80 -19.04
CA LYS A 130 4.22 -11.37 -20.43
C LYS A 130 5.19 -10.20 -20.52
N GLN A 131 5.24 -9.36 -19.48
CA GLN A 131 6.09 -8.16 -19.41
C GLN A 131 7.54 -8.47 -19.01
N LEU A 132 7.83 -9.69 -18.52
CA LEU A 132 9.15 -10.18 -18.14
C LEU A 132 9.61 -11.30 -19.09
N LYS A 133 9.33 -11.16 -20.39
CA LYS A 133 9.77 -12.11 -21.43
C LYS A 133 10.59 -11.39 -22.48
N PRO A 134 11.52 -12.10 -23.13
CA PRO A 134 12.21 -11.57 -24.31
C PRO A 134 11.21 -11.04 -25.34
N GLY A 135 11.54 -9.88 -25.94
CA GLY A 135 10.67 -9.15 -26.86
C GLY A 135 9.65 -8.20 -26.22
N ALA A 136 9.40 -8.32 -24.92
CA ALA A 136 8.52 -7.38 -24.21
C ALA A 136 9.13 -5.97 -24.18
N LYS A 137 8.28 -4.95 -24.17
CA LYS A 137 8.71 -3.57 -23.97
C LYS A 137 9.28 -3.40 -22.55
N LEU A 138 10.42 -2.72 -22.45
CA LEU A 138 10.99 -2.37 -21.16
C LEU A 138 10.03 -1.48 -20.37
N ASN A 139 9.78 -1.87 -19.12
CA ASN A 139 9.08 -1.07 -18.12
C ASN A 139 9.84 -1.19 -16.80
N GLN A 140 10.44 -0.08 -16.35
CA GLN A 140 11.22 -0.06 -15.12
C GLN A 140 10.36 -0.35 -13.89
N GLY A 141 9.08 0.05 -13.89
CA GLY A 141 8.15 -0.29 -12.82
C GLY A 141 7.99 -1.80 -12.65
N VAL A 142 7.88 -2.55 -13.75
CA VAL A 142 7.79 -4.02 -13.71
C VAL A 142 9.08 -4.66 -13.16
N TYR A 143 10.24 -4.10 -13.49
CA TYR A 143 11.51 -4.53 -12.92
C TYR A 143 11.58 -4.29 -11.40
N GLU A 144 11.16 -3.11 -10.95
CA GLU A 144 11.12 -2.79 -9.52
C GLU A 144 10.06 -3.61 -8.76
N ASP A 145 8.91 -3.87 -9.39
CA ASP A 145 7.88 -4.76 -8.84
C ASP A 145 8.39 -6.20 -8.70
N ALA A 146 9.18 -6.68 -9.66
CA ALA A 146 9.79 -8.00 -9.59
C ALA A 146 10.74 -8.11 -8.39
N LYS A 147 11.59 -7.12 -8.16
CA LYS A 147 12.46 -7.06 -6.98
C LYS A 147 11.66 -7.05 -5.68
N ARG A 148 10.65 -6.18 -5.63
CA ARG A 148 9.78 -6.01 -4.45
C ARG A 148 9.03 -7.30 -4.13
N LEU A 149 8.53 -8.01 -5.14
CA LEU A 149 7.87 -9.30 -4.95
C LEU A 149 8.80 -10.33 -4.31
N ILE A 150 10.05 -10.43 -4.78
CA ILE A 150 11.06 -11.34 -4.20
C ILE A 150 11.33 -10.96 -2.74
N GLN A 151 11.58 -9.67 -2.46
CA GLN A 151 11.87 -9.19 -1.11
C GLN A 151 10.70 -9.40 -0.13
N ASN A 152 9.47 -9.14 -0.60
CA ASN A 152 8.27 -9.34 0.22
C ASN A 152 8.08 -10.82 0.57
N GLN A 153 8.29 -11.73 -0.40
CA GLN A 153 8.23 -13.17 -0.12
C GLN A 153 9.36 -13.61 0.82
N ALA A 154 10.57 -13.07 0.63
CA ALA A 154 11.68 -13.36 1.51
C ALA A 154 11.37 -12.95 2.96
N SER A 155 10.83 -11.75 3.17
CA SER A 155 10.41 -11.28 4.48
C SER A 155 9.27 -12.12 5.06
N ARG A 156 8.28 -12.49 4.23
CA ARG A 156 7.17 -13.34 4.63
C ARG A 156 7.64 -14.69 5.17
N TYR A 157 8.52 -15.35 4.43
CA TYR A 157 8.97 -16.71 4.75
C TYR A 157 10.20 -16.76 5.67
N GLY A 158 10.65 -15.62 6.20
CA GLY A 158 11.72 -15.60 7.20
C GLY A 158 13.14 -15.65 6.63
N PHE A 159 13.37 -15.20 5.41
CA PHE A 159 14.70 -15.06 4.81
C PHE A 159 15.26 -13.65 5.03
N PHE A 160 15.46 -13.27 6.29
CA PHE A 160 15.81 -11.90 6.67
C PHE A 160 17.26 -11.51 6.33
N GLN A 161 18.15 -12.47 6.07
CA GLN A 161 19.52 -12.21 5.63
C GLN A 161 19.66 -12.25 4.11
N GLY A 162 18.56 -12.52 3.42
CA GLY A 162 18.56 -12.61 1.97
C GLY A 162 18.88 -11.27 1.30
N ARG A 163 19.63 -11.32 0.21
CA ARG A 163 20.05 -10.15 -0.57
C ARG A 163 20.18 -10.48 -2.05
N PHE A 164 20.06 -9.47 -2.87
CA PHE A 164 20.43 -9.63 -4.28
C PHE A 164 21.97 -9.72 -4.39
N SER A 165 22.46 -10.84 -4.90
CA SER A 165 23.86 -10.99 -5.31
C SER A 165 24.11 -10.32 -6.67
N THR A 166 23.08 -10.31 -7.53
CA THR A 166 23.06 -9.55 -8.78
C THR A 166 21.74 -8.82 -8.91
N GLN A 167 21.78 -7.51 -9.15
CA GLN A 167 20.62 -6.74 -9.55
C GLN A 167 21.03 -5.74 -10.63
N ARG A 168 20.84 -6.14 -11.88
CA ARG A 168 21.27 -5.37 -13.02
C ARG A 168 20.14 -5.23 -14.05
N LEU A 169 19.92 -4.01 -14.48
CA LEU A 169 19.15 -3.66 -15.65
C LEU A 169 20.10 -2.94 -16.62
N SER A 170 20.55 -3.63 -17.66
CA SER A 170 21.43 -3.08 -18.68
C SER A 170 20.59 -2.62 -19.87
N ILE A 171 20.76 -1.38 -20.27
CA ILE A 171 19.97 -0.77 -21.36
C ILE A 171 20.92 -0.22 -22.40
N ASP A 172 20.71 -0.61 -23.66
CA ASP A 172 21.34 0.02 -24.83
C ASP A 172 20.25 0.74 -25.64
N PRO A 173 20.10 2.06 -25.45
CA PRO A 173 19.10 2.84 -26.19
C PRO A 173 19.34 2.91 -27.70
N ARG A 174 20.59 2.77 -28.14
CA ARG A 174 20.94 2.84 -29.58
C ARG A 174 20.55 1.54 -30.28
N ALA A 175 20.81 0.41 -29.63
CA ALA A 175 20.41 -0.90 -30.15
C ALA A 175 18.91 -1.21 -29.85
N GLY A 176 18.23 -0.43 -29.03
CA GLY A 176 16.83 -0.64 -28.65
C GLY A 176 16.60 -1.88 -27.81
N ILE A 177 17.61 -2.32 -27.04
CA ILE A 177 17.57 -3.54 -26.24
C ILE A 177 17.88 -3.31 -24.78
N ALA A 178 17.34 -4.18 -23.91
CA ALA A 178 17.67 -4.22 -22.49
C ALA A 178 17.76 -5.67 -21.99
N ASP A 179 18.60 -5.86 -20.98
CA ASP A 179 18.77 -7.15 -20.27
C ASP A 179 18.46 -6.98 -18.79
N ILE A 180 17.72 -7.91 -18.24
CA ILE A 180 17.45 -8.02 -16.81
C ILE A 180 18.23 -9.21 -16.25
N ASP A 181 18.98 -8.96 -15.18
CA ASP A 181 19.70 -9.98 -14.43
C ASP A 181 19.48 -9.75 -12.93
N LEU A 182 18.62 -10.59 -12.33
CA LEU A 182 18.27 -10.58 -10.92
C LEU A 182 18.60 -11.94 -10.31
N VAL A 183 19.57 -11.98 -9.42
CA VAL A 183 19.92 -13.17 -8.65
C VAL A 183 19.78 -12.82 -7.17
N TYR A 184 18.84 -13.46 -6.50
CA TYR A 184 18.59 -13.29 -5.07
C TYR A 184 19.10 -14.50 -4.30
N ASP A 185 20.02 -14.27 -3.37
CA ASP A 185 20.46 -15.30 -2.42
C ASP A 185 19.66 -15.13 -1.13
N SER A 186 18.81 -16.11 -0.83
CA SER A 186 17.94 -16.09 0.34
C SER A 186 18.67 -16.35 1.64
N GLY A 187 19.82 -17.01 1.58
CA GLY A 187 20.45 -17.56 2.78
C GLY A 187 19.58 -18.64 3.46
N GLN A 188 19.69 -18.72 4.78
CA GLN A 188 18.94 -19.66 5.61
C GLN A 188 17.59 -19.07 6.06
N ARG A 189 16.59 -19.95 6.18
CA ARG A 189 15.28 -19.60 6.70
C ARG A 189 15.30 -19.56 8.23
N TYR A 190 14.79 -18.49 8.81
CA TYR A 190 14.60 -18.38 10.25
C TYR A 190 13.43 -19.23 10.73
N THR A 191 13.42 -19.55 12.02
CA THR A 191 12.37 -20.32 12.69
C THR A 191 11.69 -19.48 13.76
N PHE A 192 10.53 -19.91 14.22
CA PHE A 192 9.91 -19.35 15.42
C PHE A 192 10.67 -19.81 16.66
N GLY A 193 10.95 -18.86 17.56
CA GLY A 193 11.45 -19.10 18.91
C GLY A 193 10.32 -19.31 19.91
N LYS A 194 10.64 -19.09 21.18
CA LYS A 194 9.66 -19.15 22.26
C LYS A 194 8.66 -17.99 22.18
N VAL A 195 7.40 -18.27 22.51
CA VAL A 195 6.36 -17.26 22.67
C VAL A 195 6.29 -16.88 24.14
N SER A 196 6.36 -15.59 24.44
CA SER A 196 6.14 -15.02 25.76
C SER A 196 4.88 -14.15 25.76
N PHE A 197 4.15 -14.16 26.86
CA PHE A 197 2.96 -13.35 27.06
C PHE A 197 3.22 -12.40 28.22
N ASP A 198 3.08 -11.09 27.97
CA ASP A 198 3.29 -10.02 28.93
C ASP A 198 2.02 -9.17 29.04
N GLY A 199 1.78 -8.58 30.22
CA GLY A 199 0.66 -7.69 30.50
C GLY A 199 -0.48 -8.35 31.26
N ASP A 200 -1.62 -7.66 31.29
CA ASP A 200 -2.78 -8.11 32.05
C ASP A 200 -3.55 -9.15 31.25
N SER A 201 -3.62 -10.37 31.78
CA SER A 201 -4.44 -11.44 31.20
C SER A 201 -5.43 -11.95 32.26
N ILE A 202 -6.71 -12.06 31.86
CA ILE A 202 -7.78 -12.67 32.68
C ILE A 202 -7.93 -14.16 32.42
N ILE A 203 -7.14 -14.68 31.45
CA ILE A 203 -7.13 -16.09 31.07
C ILE A 203 -5.80 -16.74 31.39
N GLU A 204 -5.80 -18.04 31.64
CA GLU A 204 -4.60 -18.82 31.94
C GLU A 204 -3.67 -18.92 30.74
N GLU A 205 -2.36 -18.94 30.98
CA GLU A 205 -1.34 -19.02 29.94
C GLU A 205 -1.51 -20.25 29.04
N GLU A 206 -1.99 -21.36 29.60
CA GLU A 206 -2.24 -22.57 28.80
C GLU A 206 -3.29 -22.33 27.69
N LEU A 207 -4.33 -21.55 27.99
CA LEU A 207 -5.35 -21.20 27.00
C LEU A 207 -4.78 -20.24 25.93
N LEU A 208 -3.94 -19.29 26.33
CA LEU A 208 -3.21 -18.41 25.41
C LEU A 208 -2.33 -19.22 24.44
N ARG A 209 -1.63 -20.21 24.96
CA ARG A 209 -0.76 -21.09 24.17
C ARG A 209 -1.54 -21.91 23.13
N ARG A 210 -2.80 -22.26 23.40
CA ARG A 210 -3.68 -22.93 22.43
C ARG A 210 -4.09 -22.03 21.25
N MET A 211 -4.02 -20.70 21.44
CA MET A 211 -4.34 -19.74 20.38
C MET A 211 -3.15 -19.49 19.44
N VAL A 212 -1.94 -19.98 19.79
CA VAL A 212 -0.74 -19.86 18.95
C VAL A 212 -0.80 -20.87 17.80
N PRO A 213 -0.81 -20.43 16.52
CA PRO A 213 -0.96 -21.31 15.36
C PRO A 213 0.33 -21.96 14.92
N PHE A 214 1.44 -21.80 15.64
CA PHE A 214 2.76 -22.34 15.29
C PHE A 214 3.47 -22.88 16.53
N LYS A 215 4.57 -23.61 16.28
CA LYS A 215 5.43 -24.19 17.33
C LYS A 215 6.83 -23.58 17.26
N ALA A 216 7.53 -23.55 18.40
CA ALA A 216 8.96 -23.24 18.43
C ALA A 216 9.74 -24.19 17.53
N GLY A 217 10.72 -23.70 16.77
CA GLY A 217 11.47 -24.46 15.77
C GLY A 217 10.78 -24.60 14.40
N GLN A 218 9.50 -24.27 14.28
CA GLN A 218 8.80 -24.26 13.00
C GLN A 218 9.36 -23.12 12.10
N PRO A 219 9.50 -23.36 10.78
CA PRO A 219 9.91 -22.30 9.85
C PRO A 219 9.02 -21.08 9.93
N TYR A 220 9.65 -19.90 9.97
CA TYR A 220 8.92 -18.62 10.10
C TYR A 220 8.00 -18.38 8.91
N ASP A 221 6.81 -17.87 9.19
CA ASP A 221 5.85 -17.32 8.23
C ASP A 221 5.09 -16.15 8.90
N SER A 222 5.16 -14.98 8.31
CA SER A 222 4.49 -13.78 8.86
C SER A 222 2.96 -13.89 8.87
N GLU A 223 2.36 -14.76 8.04
CA GLU A 223 0.92 -15.01 8.09
C GLU A 223 0.50 -15.66 9.41
N LEU A 224 1.34 -16.56 9.96
CA LEU A 224 1.08 -17.17 11.26
C LEU A 224 1.15 -16.15 12.42
N ILE A 225 1.99 -15.11 12.29
CA ILE A 225 2.00 -14.00 13.24
C ILE A 225 0.69 -13.19 13.14
N ALA A 226 0.24 -12.91 11.91
CA ALA A 226 -1.03 -12.23 11.70
C ALA A 226 -2.22 -13.06 12.22
N GLU A 227 -2.20 -14.38 12.01
CA GLU A 227 -3.20 -15.30 12.53
C GLU A 227 -3.22 -15.32 14.07
N LEU A 228 -2.05 -15.38 14.72
CA LEU A 228 -1.96 -15.27 16.18
C LEU A 228 -2.61 -13.97 16.68
N ASN A 229 -2.26 -12.85 16.07
CA ASN A 229 -2.84 -11.56 16.43
C ASN A 229 -4.37 -11.55 16.26
N GLN A 230 -4.86 -12.11 15.16
CA GLN A 230 -6.30 -12.23 14.90
C GLN A 230 -7.00 -13.16 15.89
N ASN A 231 -6.42 -14.32 16.23
CA ASN A 231 -6.97 -15.26 17.19
C ASN A 231 -7.14 -14.61 18.56
N LEU A 232 -6.12 -13.87 19.01
CA LEU A 232 -6.17 -13.16 20.29
C LEU A 232 -7.18 -12.01 20.27
N GLN A 233 -7.22 -11.19 19.22
CA GLN A 233 -8.17 -10.08 19.09
C GLN A 233 -9.63 -10.58 19.00
N SER A 234 -9.87 -11.61 18.21
CA SER A 234 -11.22 -12.16 18.01
C SER A 234 -11.75 -12.93 19.21
N SER A 235 -10.88 -13.33 20.14
CA SER A 235 -11.28 -14.01 21.39
C SER A 235 -12.20 -13.16 22.28
N GLY A 236 -12.15 -11.82 22.13
CA GLY A 236 -12.95 -10.88 22.89
C GLY A 236 -12.45 -10.61 24.32
N TYR A 237 -11.40 -11.29 24.78
CA TYR A 237 -10.85 -11.11 26.13
C TYR A 237 -9.99 -9.88 26.30
N PHE A 238 -9.45 -9.35 25.20
CA PHE A 238 -8.49 -8.26 25.21
C PHE A 238 -9.04 -7.00 24.56
N GLU A 239 -8.67 -5.85 25.11
CA GLU A 239 -8.91 -4.53 24.51
C GLU A 239 -7.78 -4.16 23.55
N GLY A 240 -6.55 -4.52 23.90
CA GLY A 240 -5.35 -4.34 23.09
C GLY A 240 -4.54 -5.64 22.99
N VAL A 241 -4.06 -5.95 21.77
CA VAL A 241 -3.15 -7.06 21.50
C VAL A 241 -2.03 -6.52 20.62
N ARG A 242 -0.79 -6.73 21.03
CA ARG A 242 0.40 -6.43 20.24
C ARG A 242 1.29 -7.66 20.17
N VAL A 243 1.52 -8.15 18.98
CA VAL A 243 2.46 -9.26 18.71
C VAL A 243 3.72 -8.70 18.07
N ASP A 244 4.86 -8.92 18.71
CA ASP A 244 6.17 -8.49 18.24
C ASP A 244 7.04 -9.72 17.95
N ALA A 245 7.57 -9.79 16.73
CA ALA A 245 8.42 -10.86 16.23
C ALA A 245 9.54 -10.24 15.40
N ALA A 246 10.45 -9.51 16.05
CA ALA A 246 11.50 -8.75 15.39
C ALA A 246 12.69 -9.64 15.02
N PRO A 247 13.11 -9.68 13.74
CA PRO A 247 14.29 -10.45 13.32
C PRO A 247 15.58 -10.03 14.00
N THR A 248 15.68 -8.77 14.47
CA THR A 248 16.81 -8.23 15.23
C THR A 248 16.99 -8.88 16.59
N GLN A 249 15.94 -9.51 17.12
CA GLN A 249 15.95 -10.23 18.39
C GLN A 249 16.18 -11.73 18.22
N ALA A 250 16.45 -12.19 17.01
CA ALA A 250 16.69 -13.60 16.73
C ALA A 250 17.89 -14.13 17.51
N GLN A 251 17.76 -15.35 18.01
CA GLN A 251 18.77 -16.03 18.79
C GLN A 251 19.21 -17.31 18.06
N ALA A 252 20.46 -17.70 18.24
CA ALA A 252 20.94 -18.95 17.69
C ALA A 252 20.21 -20.15 18.35
N ASP A 253 19.62 -21.00 17.53
CA ASP A 253 18.97 -22.25 17.91
C ASP A 253 19.52 -23.37 17.03
N GLY A 254 20.57 -24.01 17.52
CA GLY A 254 21.35 -24.95 16.73
C GLY A 254 22.00 -24.26 15.51
N ALA A 255 21.73 -24.78 14.32
CA ALA A 255 22.23 -24.23 13.05
C ALA A 255 21.39 -23.08 12.49
N ARG A 256 20.26 -22.75 13.12
CA ARG A 256 19.30 -21.73 12.64
C ARG A 256 19.19 -20.56 13.59
N GLN A 257 18.56 -19.49 13.10
CA GLN A 257 18.17 -18.34 13.90
C GLN A 257 16.70 -18.46 14.26
N ALA A 258 16.37 -18.41 15.56
CA ALA A 258 15.00 -18.44 16.05
C ALA A 258 14.55 -17.06 16.52
N ILE A 259 13.39 -16.60 16.05
CA ILE A 259 12.81 -15.31 16.42
C ILE A 259 11.89 -15.51 17.61
N PRO A 260 12.21 -14.93 18.78
CA PRO A 260 11.27 -14.92 19.90
C PRO A 260 10.04 -14.08 19.55
N VAL A 261 8.88 -14.52 19.99
CA VAL A 261 7.61 -13.83 19.76
C VAL A 261 7.11 -13.30 21.10
N ALA A 262 7.09 -11.98 21.26
CA ALA A 262 6.56 -11.32 22.44
C ALA A 262 5.13 -10.84 22.18
N VAL A 263 4.20 -11.27 23.02
CA VAL A 263 2.78 -10.90 22.95
C VAL A 263 2.46 -10.03 24.16
N ARG A 264 2.08 -8.79 23.92
CA ARG A 264 1.58 -7.88 24.97
C ARG A 264 0.07 -7.81 24.91
N LEU A 265 -0.56 -8.03 26.07
CA LEU A 265 -1.99 -8.13 26.21
C LEU A 265 -2.51 -7.05 27.18
N GLU A 266 -3.57 -6.37 26.77
CA GLU A 266 -4.33 -5.46 27.62
C GLU A 266 -5.71 -6.06 27.83
N ALA A 267 -6.01 -6.47 29.08
CA ALA A 267 -7.28 -7.11 29.40
C ALA A 267 -8.46 -6.16 29.19
N ARG A 268 -9.52 -6.65 28.58
CA ARG A 268 -10.77 -5.90 28.47
C ARG A 268 -11.44 -5.82 29.83
N LYS A 269 -11.95 -4.64 30.20
CA LYS A 269 -12.69 -4.45 31.44
C LYS A 269 -13.91 -5.37 31.47
N PRO A 270 -14.05 -6.21 32.50
CA PRO A 270 -15.09 -7.26 32.52
C PRO A 270 -16.52 -6.71 32.63
N ARG A 271 -16.68 -5.44 32.98
CA ARG A 271 -17.98 -4.78 33.12
C ARG A 271 -17.91 -3.36 32.56
N THR A 272 -18.87 -3.04 31.73
CA THR A 272 -19.06 -1.67 31.21
C THR A 272 -20.45 -1.21 31.59
N MET A 273 -20.54 -0.07 32.29
CA MET A 273 -21.79 0.60 32.61
C MET A 273 -21.86 1.90 31.81
N GLY A 274 -22.94 2.11 31.07
CA GLY A 274 -23.24 3.35 30.37
C GLY A 274 -24.55 3.94 30.87
N VAL A 275 -24.51 5.22 31.25
CA VAL A 275 -25.71 5.98 31.61
C VAL A 275 -25.87 7.09 30.58
N GLY A 276 -26.97 7.11 29.87
CA GLY A 276 -27.34 8.16 28.92
C GLY A 276 -28.58 8.88 29.39
N LEU A 277 -28.51 10.21 29.49
CA LEU A 277 -29.68 11.07 29.73
C LEU A 277 -29.94 11.87 28.45
N GLY A 278 -31.18 11.83 27.98
CA GLY A 278 -31.59 12.59 26.78
C GLY A 278 -32.94 13.26 27.05
N PHE A 279 -33.13 14.43 26.49
CA PHE A 279 -34.39 15.14 26.47
C PHE A 279 -34.82 15.39 25.04
N SER A 280 -36.04 15.03 24.70
CA SER A 280 -36.63 15.30 23.39
C SER A 280 -37.94 16.05 23.62
N THR A 281 -38.18 17.09 22.83
CA THR A 281 -39.38 17.91 22.88
C THR A 281 -40.66 17.13 22.57
N ASP A 282 -40.54 15.98 21.93
CA ASP A 282 -41.66 15.16 21.45
C ASP A 282 -42.05 14.05 22.44
N VAL A 283 -41.10 13.59 23.26
CA VAL A 283 -41.29 12.41 24.15
C VAL A 283 -40.85 12.67 25.58
N GLY A 284 -40.30 13.84 25.90
CA GLY A 284 -39.82 14.21 27.24
C GLY A 284 -38.45 13.66 27.60
N ALA A 285 -38.21 13.55 28.93
CA ALA A 285 -36.91 13.06 29.43
C ALA A 285 -36.79 11.53 29.27
N ARG A 286 -35.61 11.10 28.79
CA ARG A 286 -35.24 9.68 28.66
C ARG A 286 -33.96 9.40 29.42
N ALA A 287 -33.97 8.33 30.20
CA ALA A 287 -32.78 7.75 30.81
C ALA A 287 -32.51 6.39 30.15
N ARG A 288 -31.29 6.14 29.74
CA ARG A 288 -30.83 4.86 29.23
C ARG A 288 -29.74 4.35 30.14
N PHE A 289 -29.91 3.15 30.65
CA PHE A 289 -28.92 2.44 31.44
C PHE A 289 -28.48 1.21 30.63
N ASN A 290 -27.21 1.12 30.28
CA ASN A 290 -26.62 -0.04 29.63
C ASN A 290 -25.63 -0.68 30.59
N TRP A 291 -25.83 -1.95 30.87
CA TRP A 291 -24.92 -2.77 31.66
C TRP A 291 -24.50 -3.96 30.79
N THR A 292 -23.25 -4.02 30.45
CA THR A 292 -22.67 -5.12 29.68
C THR A 292 -21.71 -5.89 30.59
N ARG A 293 -21.99 -7.17 30.82
CA ARG A 293 -21.09 -8.12 31.49
C ARG A 293 -20.58 -9.10 30.44
N GLN A 294 -19.27 -9.17 30.25
CA GLN A 294 -18.67 -10.22 29.42
C GLN A 294 -18.53 -11.47 30.29
N LEU A 295 -19.18 -12.56 29.87
CA LEU A 295 -19.09 -13.87 30.49
C LEU A 295 -17.77 -14.55 30.13
N GLY A 296 -16.77 -14.40 30.97
CA GLY A 296 -15.45 -15.02 30.88
C GLY A 296 -14.99 -15.50 32.25
N GLU A 297 -15.89 -16.11 33.04
CA GLU A 297 -15.48 -16.82 34.25
C GLU A 297 -15.18 -18.28 33.90
N CYS A 298 -13.89 -18.62 33.71
CA CYS A 298 -13.45 -19.96 34.06
C CYS A 298 -13.53 -20.08 35.56
N ARG A 299 -14.52 -20.81 36.07
CA ARG A 299 -14.57 -21.23 37.48
C ARG A 299 -13.28 -21.97 37.82
N ARG A 300 -12.54 -21.45 38.79
CA ARG A 300 -11.60 -22.27 39.56
C ARG A 300 -12.41 -23.38 40.26
N THR A 301 -12.21 -24.60 39.90
CA THR A 301 -12.47 -25.79 40.73
C THR A 301 -11.12 -26.29 41.20
#